data_37375f3cdcba26659b8e9a8abc4ffa23
#
_entry.id   37375f3cdcba26659b8e9a8abc4ffa23
#
_cell.length_a   1.000
_cell.length_b   1.000
_cell.length_c   1.000
_cell.angle_alpha   90.00
_cell.angle_beta   90.00
_cell.angle_gamma   90.00
#
_symmetry.space_group_name_H-M   'P 1'
#
loop_
_entity.id
_entity.type
_entity.pdbx_description
1 polymer ?
#
loop_
_entity_poly.entity_id
_entity_poly.type
_entity_poly.pdbx_seq_one_letter_code
_entity_poly.pdbx_strand_id
1 'polypeptide(L)'
;MARIENHKYSIEEAFRECFYIVPDYQREYVWTDKEVHQLLEDIGEQIDVGTTREYFIGTVLVSPTDQKNHYEVIDGQQRLTTFFLLLCALRHLLQQEPEAQHLNRLISDSYTGSTGIVTRLKLDPRYESAAEVMAKVVEINGDPVAVRSGVQASGIASFGSLENIINAYSTLYRYLKDNYDDAAKLKRYWFYLATNVVFIQISTDVSSALKIFETINERGVGLNPMDLLKNLLFTQVKQAQFTQLKDEWKKITKPLEKEKEKPLRFLRYFRIANYVIKNERGDAGV
;
A
#
# COMPACT_ATOMS: atom_id res chain seq x y z
N MET A 1 -14.02 -23.97 4.95
CA MET A 1 -14.26 -22.91 3.95
C MET A 1 -13.70 -21.64 4.54
N ALA A 2 -12.87 -20.94 3.80
CA ALA A 2 -12.37 -19.63 4.21
C ALA A 2 -13.54 -18.67 4.42
N ARG A 3 -13.54 -17.96 5.53
CA ARG A 3 -14.55 -16.96 5.84
C ARG A 3 -14.15 -15.66 5.17
N ILE A 4 -15.00 -15.14 4.30
CA ILE A 4 -14.84 -13.81 3.73
C ILE A 4 -15.56 -12.84 4.66
N GLU A 5 -14.81 -11.89 5.19
CA GLU A 5 -15.34 -10.82 6.01
C GLU A 5 -15.15 -9.49 5.27
N ASN A 6 -16.12 -8.61 5.36
CA ASN A 6 -15.99 -7.27 4.80
C ASN A 6 -16.35 -6.24 5.85
N HIS A 7 -15.66 -5.12 5.79
CA HIS A 7 -15.91 -3.97 6.64
C HIS A 7 -15.66 -2.67 5.87
N LYS A 8 -16.60 -1.73 6.00
CA LYS A 8 -16.40 -0.38 5.48
C LYS A 8 -15.68 0.44 6.54
N TYR A 9 -14.53 0.96 6.19
CA TYR A 9 -13.73 1.85 7.03
C TYR A 9 -13.65 3.25 6.43
N SER A 10 -13.73 4.26 7.27
CA SER A 10 -13.12 5.55 6.97
C SER A 10 -11.61 5.49 7.13
N ILE A 11 -10.87 6.48 6.63
CA ILE A 11 -9.40 6.52 6.79
C ILE A 11 -9.02 6.55 8.26
N GLU A 12 -9.72 7.32 9.09
CA GLU A 12 -9.46 7.38 10.53
C GLU A 12 -9.68 6.02 11.19
N GLU A 13 -10.83 5.39 10.97
CA GLU A 13 -11.17 4.10 11.57
C GLU A 13 -10.15 3.03 11.19
N ALA A 14 -9.77 2.96 9.92
CA ALA A 14 -8.82 1.98 9.43
C ALA A 14 -7.46 2.09 10.14
N PHE A 15 -6.88 3.29 10.18
CA PHE A 15 -5.57 3.49 10.81
C PHE A 15 -5.64 3.53 12.35
N ARG A 16 -6.81 3.76 12.95
CA ARG A 16 -7.01 3.61 14.38
C ARG A 16 -7.00 2.13 14.79
N GLU A 17 -7.72 1.29 14.05
CA GLU A 17 -8.01 -0.08 14.46
C GLU A 17 -7.01 -1.10 13.90
N CYS A 18 -6.50 -0.89 12.70
CA CYS A 18 -5.72 -1.88 11.99
C CYS A 18 -4.21 -1.55 11.92
N PHE A 19 -3.42 -2.61 11.82
CA PHE A 19 -2.01 -2.56 11.43
C PHE A 19 -1.87 -3.27 10.09
N TYR A 20 -1.33 -2.58 9.10
CA TYR A 20 -1.15 -3.07 7.75
C TYR A 20 0.30 -3.42 7.49
N ILE A 21 0.54 -4.62 7.00
CA ILE A 21 1.85 -5.11 6.62
C ILE A 21 1.85 -5.26 5.11
N VAL A 22 2.77 -4.60 4.42
CA VAL A 22 3.01 -4.86 2.99
C VAL A 22 4.18 -5.83 2.90
N PRO A 23 3.91 -7.13 2.60
CA PRO A 23 4.95 -8.15 2.55
C PRO A 23 6.01 -7.82 1.50
N ASP A 24 7.22 -8.34 1.70
CA ASP A 24 8.36 -8.09 0.82
C ASP A 24 8.24 -8.75 -0.57
N TYR A 25 7.30 -9.68 -0.72
CA TYR A 25 6.95 -10.28 -2.00
C TYR A 25 5.89 -9.49 -2.78
N GLN A 26 5.26 -8.47 -2.16
CA GLN A 26 4.34 -7.58 -2.85
C GLN A 26 5.10 -6.61 -3.78
N ARG A 27 4.33 -5.98 -4.69
CA ARG A 27 4.86 -4.92 -5.54
C ARG A 27 5.31 -3.75 -4.67
N GLU A 28 6.46 -3.20 -4.95
CA GLU A 28 6.95 -1.99 -4.30
C GLU A 28 6.06 -0.78 -4.60
N TYR A 29 6.25 0.32 -3.89
CA TYR A 29 5.51 1.55 -4.14
C TYR A 29 5.91 2.16 -5.50
N VAL A 30 4.93 2.33 -6.38
CA VAL A 30 5.16 2.76 -7.77
C VAL A 30 4.35 3.99 -8.19
N TRP A 31 3.46 4.49 -7.33
CA TRP A 31 2.75 5.72 -7.63
C TRP A 31 3.75 6.86 -7.79
N THR A 32 3.52 7.65 -8.81
CA THR A 32 4.26 8.86 -9.12
C THR A 32 3.45 10.09 -8.71
N ASP A 33 4.01 11.27 -8.92
CA ASP A 33 3.32 12.53 -8.67
C ASP A 33 1.95 12.60 -9.35
N LYS A 34 1.79 11.96 -10.50
CA LYS A 34 0.52 11.95 -11.25
C LYS A 34 -0.62 11.29 -10.46
N GLU A 35 -0.40 10.07 -9.97
CA GLU A 35 -1.42 9.33 -9.22
C GLU A 35 -1.70 9.99 -7.87
N VAL A 36 -0.66 10.55 -7.23
CA VAL A 36 -0.77 11.27 -5.96
C VAL A 36 -1.56 12.55 -6.13
N HIS A 37 -1.26 13.36 -7.16
CA HIS A 37 -2.02 14.58 -7.46
C HIS A 37 -3.48 14.28 -7.78
N GLN A 38 -3.76 13.27 -8.60
CA GLN A 38 -5.13 12.88 -8.92
C GLN A 38 -5.93 12.55 -7.66
N LEU A 39 -5.34 11.77 -6.73
CA LEU A 39 -6.01 11.46 -5.45
C LEU A 39 -6.30 12.73 -4.63
N LEU A 40 -5.35 13.66 -4.57
CA LEU A 40 -5.50 14.90 -3.82
C LEU A 40 -6.56 15.82 -4.42
N GLU A 41 -6.58 15.94 -5.75
CA GLU A 41 -7.57 16.72 -6.51
C GLU A 41 -8.96 16.14 -6.31
N ASP A 42 -9.13 14.82 -6.47
CA ASP A 42 -10.40 14.13 -6.26
C ASP A 42 -10.98 14.40 -4.86
N ILE A 43 -10.14 14.36 -3.82
CA ILE A 43 -10.56 14.67 -2.44
C ILE A 43 -10.84 16.16 -2.28
N GLY A 44 -9.98 17.03 -2.83
CA GLY A 44 -10.12 18.48 -2.75
C GLY A 44 -11.41 18.97 -3.39
N GLU A 45 -11.77 18.46 -4.56
CA GLU A 45 -13.03 18.78 -5.24
C GLU A 45 -14.26 18.48 -4.38
N GLN A 46 -14.25 17.37 -3.64
CA GLN A 46 -15.36 17.04 -2.73
C GLN A 46 -15.47 18.04 -1.57
N ILE A 47 -14.34 18.51 -1.06
CA ILE A 47 -14.30 19.51 0.03
C ILE A 47 -14.78 20.86 -0.47
N ASP A 48 -14.37 21.28 -1.67
CA ASP A 48 -14.72 22.57 -2.26
C ASP A 48 -16.22 22.69 -2.58
N VAL A 49 -16.82 21.60 -3.06
CA VAL A 49 -18.27 21.52 -3.25
C VAL A 49 -19.02 21.53 -1.91
N GLY A 50 -18.32 21.34 -0.78
CA GLY A 50 -18.92 21.32 0.55
C GLY A 50 -19.84 20.11 0.79
N THR A 51 -19.61 19.02 0.08
CA THR A 51 -20.38 17.80 0.25
C THR A 51 -20.06 17.10 1.56
N THR A 52 -21.07 16.51 2.18
CA THR A 52 -20.93 15.57 3.30
C THR A 52 -21.00 14.11 2.82
N ARG A 53 -21.04 13.89 1.51
CA ARG A 53 -21.11 12.55 0.93
C ARG A 53 -19.77 11.83 1.10
N GLU A 54 -19.86 10.51 1.24
CA GLU A 54 -18.70 9.65 1.26
C GLU A 54 -18.03 9.63 -0.11
N TYR A 55 -16.70 9.69 -0.12
CA TYR A 55 -15.87 9.46 -1.29
C TYR A 55 -15.27 8.06 -1.19
N PHE A 56 -15.74 7.17 -2.05
CA PHE A 56 -15.32 5.78 -2.06
C PHE A 56 -14.06 5.58 -2.90
N ILE A 57 -12.99 5.14 -2.26
CA ILE A 57 -11.67 4.93 -2.87
C ILE A 57 -11.42 3.49 -3.34
N GLY A 58 -12.43 2.64 -3.33
CA GLY A 58 -12.35 1.25 -3.78
C GLY A 58 -12.20 0.24 -2.65
N THR A 59 -11.69 -0.94 -2.98
CA THR A 59 -11.52 -2.05 -2.05
C THR A 59 -10.04 -2.23 -1.66
N VAL A 60 -9.82 -2.67 -0.43
CA VAL A 60 -8.52 -3.14 0.08
C VAL A 60 -8.67 -4.60 0.44
N LEU A 61 -7.85 -5.46 -0.13
CA LEU A 61 -7.89 -6.88 0.10
C LEU A 61 -6.75 -7.27 1.04
N VAL A 62 -7.08 -7.95 2.13
CA VAL A 62 -6.13 -8.29 3.18
C VAL A 62 -6.25 -9.74 3.65
N SER A 63 -5.17 -10.29 4.19
CA SER A 63 -5.16 -11.55 4.93
C SER A 63 -4.84 -11.30 6.39
N PRO A 64 -5.66 -11.82 7.34
CA PRO A 64 -5.38 -11.67 8.75
C PRO A 64 -4.11 -12.45 9.13
N THR A 65 -3.34 -11.91 10.06
CA THR A 65 -2.22 -12.59 10.69
C THR A 65 -2.65 -13.25 12.01
N ASP A 66 -1.72 -13.94 12.69
CA ASP A 66 -1.96 -14.49 14.03
C ASP A 66 -2.15 -13.41 15.12
N GLN A 67 -1.78 -12.17 14.82
CA GLN A 67 -1.97 -11.03 15.73
C GLN A 67 -3.30 -10.34 15.42
N LYS A 68 -4.07 -10.07 16.48
CA LYS A 68 -5.36 -9.37 16.34
C LYS A 68 -5.17 -8.01 15.64
N ASN A 69 -6.05 -7.71 14.70
CA ASN A 69 -6.06 -6.46 13.92
C ASN A 69 -4.78 -6.20 13.10
N HIS A 70 -3.99 -7.24 12.83
CA HIS A 70 -2.83 -7.16 11.94
C HIS A 70 -3.14 -7.89 10.64
N TYR A 71 -2.91 -7.22 9.54
CA TYR A 71 -3.31 -7.69 8.21
C TYR A 71 -2.16 -7.57 7.21
N GLU A 72 -1.90 -8.63 6.49
CA GLU A 72 -1.06 -8.58 5.29
C GLU A 72 -1.89 -8.04 4.12
N VAL A 73 -1.41 -6.99 3.49
CA VAL A 73 -2.08 -6.36 2.35
C VAL A 73 -1.82 -7.17 1.10
N ILE A 74 -2.91 -7.62 0.44
CA ILE A 74 -2.86 -8.35 -0.82
C ILE A 74 -3.11 -7.40 -1.99
N ASP A 75 -4.06 -6.48 -1.84
CA ASP A 75 -4.33 -5.40 -2.80
C ASP A 75 -4.71 -4.10 -2.08
N GLY A 76 -4.47 -2.96 -2.75
CA GLY A 76 -4.71 -1.63 -2.21
C GLY A 76 -3.50 -0.99 -1.52
N GLN A 77 -2.33 -1.63 -1.56
CA GLN A 77 -1.11 -1.16 -0.89
C GLN A 77 -0.66 0.25 -1.33
N GLN A 78 -0.80 0.61 -2.61
CA GLN A 78 -0.42 1.93 -3.11
C GLN A 78 -1.27 3.02 -2.42
N ARG A 79 -2.57 2.80 -2.35
CA ARG A 79 -3.52 3.71 -1.68
C ARG A 79 -3.23 3.81 -0.19
N LEU A 80 -3.10 2.67 0.53
CA LEU A 80 -2.80 2.67 1.96
C LEU A 80 -1.47 3.39 2.26
N THR A 81 -0.43 3.15 1.45
CA THR A 81 0.86 3.84 1.60
C THR A 81 0.71 5.34 1.40
N THR A 82 -0.04 5.76 0.37
CA THR A 82 -0.26 7.20 0.10
C THR A 82 -1.06 7.85 1.24
N PHE A 83 -2.10 7.20 1.76
CA PHE A 83 -2.84 7.73 2.91
C PHE A 83 -2.01 7.80 4.18
N PHE A 84 -1.16 6.81 4.44
CA PHE A 84 -0.22 6.87 5.56
C PHE A 84 0.73 8.08 5.46
N LEU A 85 1.29 8.31 4.27
CA LEU A 85 2.14 9.48 4.02
C LEU A 85 1.36 10.79 4.16
N LEU A 86 0.10 10.82 3.73
CA LEU A 86 -0.79 11.98 3.87
C LEU A 86 -1.08 12.28 5.36
N LEU A 87 -1.30 11.26 6.18
CA LEU A 87 -1.44 11.42 7.64
C LEU A 87 -0.16 12.01 8.26
N CYS A 88 1.02 11.56 7.81
CA CYS A 88 2.30 12.12 8.25
C CYS A 88 2.45 13.61 7.87
N ALA A 89 2.07 13.98 6.64
CA ALA A 89 2.11 15.37 6.18
C ALA A 89 1.13 16.27 6.96
N LEU A 90 -0.11 15.81 7.18
CA LEU A 90 -1.11 16.52 7.99
C LEU A 90 -0.65 16.71 9.43
N ARG A 91 -0.10 15.64 10.05
CA ARG A 91 0.45 15.74 11.41
C ARG A 91 1.51 16.82 11.52
N HIS A 92 2.39 16.91 10.53
CA HIS A 92 3.44 17.90 10.52
C HIS A 92 2.87 19.33 10.37
N LEU A 93 2.00 19.52 9.39
CA LEU A 93 1.40 20.85 9.14
C LEU A 93 0.50 21.31 10.29
N LEU A 94 -0.09 20.38 11.04
CA LEU A 94 -0.92 20.64 12.23
C LEU A 94 -0.15 20.49 13.55
N GLN A 95 1.19 20.51 13.55
CA GLN A 95 2.00 20.17 14.73
C GLN A 95 1.73 21.04 15.98
N GLN A 96 1.21 22.25 15.80
CA GLN A 96 0.84 23.15 16.89
C GLN A 96 -0.63 22.97 17.34
N GLU A 97 -1.37 22.09 16.69
CA GLU A 97 -2.80 21.88 16.91
C GLU A 97 -3.06 20.57 17.65
N PRO A 98 -4.18 20.47 18.40
CA PRO A 98 -4.54 19.24 19.11
C PRO A 98 -4.66 18.01 18.21
N GLU A 99 -5.03 18.21 16.95
CA GLU A 99 -5.16 17.17 15.92
C GLU A 99 -3.86 16.40 15.68
N ALA A 100 -2.70 17.02 15.92
CA ALA A 100 -1.41 16.35 15.78
C ALA A 100 -1.27 15.13 16.71
N GLN A 101 -1.78 15.23 17.94
CA GLN A 101 -1.76 14.08 18.88
C GLN A 101 -2.68 12.95 18.41
N HIS A 102 -3.82 13.31 17.84
CA HIS A 102 -4.74 12.33 17.27
C HIS A 102 -4.09 11.63 16.07
N LEU A 103 -3.52 12.39 15.13
CA LEU A 103 -2.80 11.87 13.97
C LEU A 103 -1.62 10.96 14.36
N ASN A 104 -0.89 11.28 15.44
CA ASN A 104 0.17 10.40 15.95
C ASN A 104 -0.33 8.97 16.24
N ARG A 105 -1.54 8.83 16.82
CA ARG A 105 -2.12 7.51 17.14
C ARG A 105 -2.56 6.74 15.88
N LEU A 106 -2.80 7.44 14.78
CA LEU A 106 -3.13 6.82 13.49
C LEU A 106 -1.87 6.44 12.70
N ILE A 107 -0.72 7.02 13.03
CA ILE A 107 0.55 6.76 12.38
C ILE A 107 1.31 5.64 13.09
N SER A 108 1.31 5.66 14.42
CA SER A 108 2.05 4.69 15.23
C SER A 108 1.35 4.39 16.54
N ASP A 109 1.63 3.21 17.07
CA ASP A 109 1.25 2.81 18.40
C ASP A 109 2.49 2.38 19.19
N SER A 110 2.49 2.65 20.49
CA SER A 110 3.60 2.33 21.38
C SER A 110 3.13 1.45 22.52
N TYR A 111 3.85 0.38 22.77
CA TYR A 111 3.55 -0.55 23.87
C TYR A 111 4.81 -0.89 24.66
N THR A 112 4.63 -1.32 25.90
CA THR A 112 5.73 -1.76 26.76
C THR A 112 6.14 -3.19 26.37
N GLY A 113 7.31 -3.32 25.75
CA GLY A 113 7.94 -4.59 25.47
C GLY A 113 8.89 -5.03 26.60
N SER A 114 9.50 -6.20 26.49
CA SER A 114 10.44 -6.76 27.47
C SER A 114 11.71 -5.91 27.69
N THR A 115 12.09 -5.12 26.69
CA THR A 115 13.30 -4.28 26.68
C THR A 115 13.02 -2.78 26.75
N GLY A 116 11.76 -2.37 26.93
CA GLY A 116 11.34 -0.97 26.96
C GLY A 116 10.15 -0.67 26.07
N ILE A 117 9.95 0.61 25.75
CA ILE A 117 8.87 1.05 24.87
C ILE A 117 9.22 0.69 23.42
N VAL A 118 8.32 -0.04 22.77
CA VAL A 118 8.41 -0.40 21.36
C VAL A 118 7.36 0.39 20.60
N THR A 119 7.78 1.13 19.58
CA THR A 119 6.88 1.85 18.68
C THR A 119 6.71 1.04 17.39
N ARG A 120 5.47 0.84 16.97
CA ARG A 120 5.11 0.17 15.72
C ARG A 120 4.31 1.10 14.84
N LEU A 121 4.69 1.21 13.58
CA LEU A 121 3.93 1.96 12.59
C LEU A 121 2.64 1.21 12.22
N LYS A 122 1.59 1.96 11.91
CA LYS A 122 0.30 1.41 11.44
C LYS A 122 0.40 0.87 10.01
N LEU A 123 1.43 1.26 9.26
CA LEU A 123 1.80 0.67 7.97
C LEU A 123 3.28 0.25 8.00
N ASP A 124 3.55 -1.02 7.74
CA ASP A 124 4.87 -1.65 7.77
C ASP A 124 5.21 -2.27 6.39
N PRO A 125 5.85 -1.52 5.48
CA PRO A 125 6.32 -2.06 4.21
C PRO A 125 7.63 -2.82 4.42
N ARG A 126 7.64 -4.13 4.13
CA ARG A 126 8.76 -5.04 4.38
C ARG A 126 9.70 -5.26 3.19
N TYR A 127 9.55 -4.48 2.12
CA TYR A 127 10.41 -4.59 0.94
C TYR A 127 11.59 -3.61 1.02
N GLU A 128 12.79 -4.10 0.69
CA GLU A 128 14.07 -3.35 0.71
C GLU A 128 14.23 -2.49 1.99
N SER A 129 14.57 -1.21 1.88
CA SER A 129 14.67 -0.28 3.01
C SER A 129 13.43 0.60 3.18
N ALA A 130 12.26 0.16 2.70
CA ALA A 130 11.05 0.99 2.75
C ALA A 130 10.59 1.28 4.18
N ALA A 131 10.67 0.32 5.09
CA ALA A 131 10.36 0.53 6.51
C ALA A 131 11.26 1.60 7.15
N GLU A 132 12.54 1.63 6.78
CA GLU A 132 13.50 2.63 7.27
C GLU A 132 13.19 4.02 6.72
N VAL A 133 12.82 4.13 5.43
CA VAL A 133 12.38 5.39 4.81
C VAL A 133 11.10 5.89 5.49
N MET A 134 10.12 5.01 5.72
CA MET A 134 8.88 5.36 6.42
C MET A 134 9.15 5.81 7.85
N ALA A 135 10.07 5.16 8.57
CA ALA A 135 10.48 5.59 9.90
C ALA A 135 11.07 7.01 9.86
N LYS A 136 11.90 7.33 8.86
CA LYS A 136 12.43 8.70 8.69
C LYS A 136 11.34 9.74 8.41
N VAL A 137 10.34 9.42 7.59
CA VAL A 137 9.17 10.29 7.38
C VAL A 137 8.43 10.56 8.69
N VAL A 138 8.35 9.55 9.56
CA VAL A 138 7.67 9.65 10.85
C VAL A 138 8.50 10.40 11.90
N GLU A 139 9.82 10.13 11.99
CA GLU A 139 10.73 10.72 12.99
C GLU A 139 11.01 12.20 12.72
N ILE A 140 11.30 12.55 11.47
CA ILE A 140 11.65 13.90 11.09
C ILE A 140 10.37 14.69 10.93
N ASN A 141 10.13 15.62 11.83
CA ASN A 141 8.98 16.51 11.75
C ASN A 141 9.03 17.33 10.45
N GLY A 142 8.72 16.74 9.41
CA GLY A 142 8.26 16.71 8.13
C GLY A 142 8.55 17.70 7.10
N ASP A 143 9.49 18.58 7.17
CA ASP A 143 9.89 19.23 5.91
C ASP A 143 10.43 18.17 4.93
N PRO A 144 9.89 18.06 3.70
CA PRO A 144 10.32 17.07 2.72
C PRO A 144 11.82 17.10 2.40
N VAL A 145 12.45 18.28 2.47
CA VAL A 145 13.91 18.43 2.26
C VAL A 145 14.66 17.78 3.41
N ALA A 146 14.22 17.98 4.65
CA ALA A 146 14.83 17.36 5.83
C ALA A 146 14.67 15.84 5.81
N VAL A 147 13.50 15.33 5.41
CA VAL A 147 13.26 13.89 5.24
C VAL A 147 14.23 13.30 4.21
N ARG A 148 14.34 13.90 3.04
CA ARG A 148 15.26 13.46 1.97
C ARG A 148 16.72 13.47 2.46
N SER A 149 17.15 14.54 3.11
CA SER A 149 18.48 14.65 3.67
C SER A 149 18.75 13.60 4.76
N GLY A 150 17.77 13.33 5.61
CA GLY A 150 17.85 12.31 6.66
C GLY A 150 17.96 10.89 6.09
N VAL A 151 17.23 10.58 5.02
CA VAL A 151 17.35 9.28 4.31
C VAL A 151 18.74 9.15 3.70
N GLN A 152 19.25 10.18 3.03
CA GLN A 152 20.59 10.18 2.45
C GLN A 152 21.69 10.03 3.52
N ALA A 153 21.56 10.74 4.64
CA ALA A 153 22.50 10.65 5.76
C ALA A 153 22.53 9.26 6.42
N SER A 154 21.43 8.50 6.33
CA SER A 154 21.36 7.11 6.80
C SER A 154 22.03 6.10 5.85
N GLY A 155 22.61 6.56 4.73
CA GLY A 155 23.23 5.68 3.74
C GLY A 155 22.24 4.85 2.91
N ILE A 156 20.95 5.12 3.03
CA ILE A 156 19.91 4.47 2.23
C ILE A 156 19.98 5.03 0.81
N ALA A 157 20.25 4.17 -0.16
CA ALA A 157 20.23 4.55 -1.55
C ALA A 157 18.78 4.79 -2.00
N SER A 158 18.40 6.06 -2.22
CA SER A 158 17.05 6.39 -2.67
C SER A 158 16.97 6.33 -4.20
N PHE A 159 16.48 5.21 -4.69
CA PHE A 159 16.14 5.01 -6.11
C PHE A 159 14.88 4.13 -6.21
N GLY A 160 14.25 4.11 -7.37
CA GLY A 160 13.07 3.29 -7.60
C GLY A 160 11.93 3.59 -6.63
N SER A 161 11.44 2.58 -5.92
CA SER A 161 10.31 2.69 -5.00
C SER A 161 10.55 3.60 -3.80
N LEU A 162 11.79 3.64 -3.29
CA LEU A 162 12.15 4.49 -2.16
C LEU A 162 12.09 5.97 -2.55
N GLU A 163 12.57 6.30 -3.75
CA GLU A 163 12.46 7.64 -4.30
C GLU A 163 10.99 8.03 -4.53
N ASN A 164 10.15 7.09 -5.00
CA ASN A 164 8.72 7.32 -5.16
C ASN A 164 8.03 7.62 -3.81
N ILE A 165 8.39 6.94 -2.72
CA ILE A 165 7.85 7.23 -1.37
C ILE A 165 8.21 8.67 -0.96
N ILE A 166 9.47 9.07 -1.13
CA ILE A 166 9.95 10.42 -0.75
C ILE A 166 9.27 11.49 -1.62
N ASN A 167 9.14 11.24 -2.92
CA ASN A 167 8.46 12.15 -3.84
C ASN A 167 6.97 12.26 -3.51
N ALA A 168 6.28 11.14 -3.27
CA ALA A 168 4.88 11.14 -2.87
C ALA A 168 4.67 11.96 -1.59
N TYR A 169 5.52 11.74 -0.56
CA TYR A 169 5.46 12.56 0.66
C TYR A 169 5.66 14.05 0.37
N SER A 170 6.64 14.38 -0.48
CA SER A 170 6.92 15.77 -0.87
C SER A 170 5.74 16.40 -1.61
N THR A 171 5.11 15.67 -2.51
CA THR A 171 3.93 16.12 -3.28
C THR A 171 2.74 16.33 -2.36
N LEU A 172 2.44 15.39 -1.47
CA LEU A 172 1.37 15.49 -0.47
C LEU A 172 1.54 16.71 0.43
N TYR A 173 2.74 16.90 0.96
CA TYR A 173 3.06 18.02 1.84
C TYR A 173 2.89 19.36 1.14
N ARG A 174 3.46 19.51 -0.08
CA ARG A 174 3.39 20.75 -0.85
C ARG A 174 1.94 21.08 -1.22
N TYR A 175 1.21 20.10 -1.73
CA TYR A 175 -0.20 20.30 -2.09
C TYR A 175 -1.02 20.82 -0.91
N LEU A 176 -0.88 20.20 0.25
CA LEU A 176 -1.58 20.66 1.46
C LEU A 176 -1.17 22.06 1.86
N LYS A 177 0.13 22.36 1.86
CA LYS A 177 0.66 23.67 2.24
C LYS A 177 0.22 24.78 1.28
N ASP A 178 0.17 24.49 -0.02
CA ASP A 178 -0.12 25.47 -1.05
C ASP A 178 -1.64 25.75 -1.20
N ASN A 179 -2.48 24.73 -0.97
CA ASN A 179 -3.93 24.84 -1.15
C ASN A 179 -4.69 25.07 0.17
N TYR A 180 -4.10 24.69 1.30
CA TYR A 180 -4.69 24.81 2.64
C TYR A 180 -3.72 25.54 3.56
N ASP A 181 -3.56 26.84 3.33
CA ASP A 181 -2.52 27.72 3.87
C ASP A 181 -2.71 28.11 5.35
N ASP A 182 -3.84 27.75 5.96
CA ASP A 182 -4.12 27.98 7.37
C ASP A 182 -4.62 26.71 8.10
N ALA A 183 -4.52 26.74 9.44
CA ALA A 183 -4.91 25.61 10.28
C ALA A 183 -6.39 25.25 10.16
N ALA A 184 -7.29 26.20 9.92
CA ALA A 184 -8.72 25.93 9.81
C ALA A 184 -9.04 25.17 8.52
N LYS A 185 -8.42 25.54 7.40
CA LYS A 185 -8.54 24.83 6.13
C LYS A 185 -7.95 23.42 6.21
N LEU A 186 -6.76 23.29 6.83
CA LEU A 186 -6.14 21.97 7.05
C LEU A 186 -6.99 21.07 7.94
N LYS A 187 -7.61 21.60 8.99
CA LYS A 187 -8.53 20.85 9.85
C LYS A 187 -9.78 20.41 9.10
N ARG A 188 -10.32 21.27 8.22
CA ARG A 188 -11.45 20.91 7.37
C ARG A 188 -11.08 19.79 6.40
N TYR A 189 -9.89 19.85 5.77
CA TYR A 189 -9.36 18.79 4.93
C TYR A 189 -9.22 17.48 5.72
N TRP A 190 -8.57 17.55 6.88
CA TRP A 190 -8.43 16.42 7.78
C TRP A 190 -9.77 15.82 8.19
N PHE A 191 -10.73 16.63 8.59
CA PHE A 191 -12.05 16.14 8.98
C PHE A 191 -12.73 15.37 7.85
N TYR A 192 -12.72 15.92 6.63
CA TYR A 192 -13.28 15.22 5.48
C TYR A 192 -12.55 13.93 5.16
N LEU A 193 -11.22 13.95 5.13
CA LEU A 193 -10.39 12.77 4.94
C LEU A 193 -10.69 11.69 5.98
N ALA A 194 -10.78 12.07 7.24
CA ALA A 194 -10.97 11.18 8.37
C ALA A 194 -12.31 10.44 8.31
N THR A 195 -13.38 11.16 7.99
CA THR A 195 -14.77 10.70 8.18
C THR A 195 -15.49 10.31 6.89
N ASN A 196 -15.15 10.93 5.76
CA ASN A 196 -15.88 10.81 4.51
C ASN A 196 -15.11 10.07 3.41
N VAL A 197 -13.79 9.96 3.50
CA VAL A 197 -13.01 9.10 2.59
C VAL A 197 -13.06 7.68 3.11
N VAL A 198 -13.70 6.79 2.35
CA VAL A 198 -14.02 5.44 2.80
C VAL A 198 -13.57 4.37 1.79
N PHE A 199 -13.29 3.19 2.30
CA PHE A 199 -13.03 2.01 1.50
C PHE A 199 -13.68 0.76 2.10
N ILE A 200 -13.80 -0.30 1.31
CA ILE A 200 -14.22 -1.61 1.82
C ILE A 200 -12.98 -2.48 1.99
N GLN A 201 -12.70 -2.88 3.23
CA GLN A 201 -11.71 -3.91 3.52
C GLN A 201 -12.37 -5.27 3.38
N ILE A 202 -11.78 -6.13 2.54
CA ILE A 202 -12.15 -7.54 2.42
C ILE A 202 -11.04 -8.36 3.06
N SER A 203 -11.40 -9.11 4.10
CA SER A 203 -10.48 -9.98 4.84
C SER A 203 -10.77 -11.43 4.55
N THR A 204 -9.77 -12.17 4.09
CA THR A 204 -9.88 -13.59 3.76
C THR A 204 -8.49 -14.24 3.72
N ASP A 205 -8.43 -15.58 3.62
CA ASP A 205 -7.16 -16.24 3.33
C ASP A 205 -6.64 -15.90 1.92
N VAL A 206 -5.34 -16.05 1.72
CA VAL A 206 -4.67 -15.65 0.47
C VAL A 206 -5.22 -16.39 -0.76
N SER A 207 -5.57 -17.68 -0.63
CA SER A 207 -6.08 -18.46 -1.75
C SER A 207 -7.47 -18.02 -2.22
N SER A 208 -8.31 -17.60 -1.28
CA SER A 208 -9.63 -17.03 -1.55
C SER A 208 -9.52 -15.59 -2.05
N ALA A 209 -8.53 -14.83 -1.55
CA ALA A 209 -8.24 -13.47 -2.00
C ALA A 209 -7.94 -13.43 -3.52
N LEU A 210 -7.20 -14.40 -4.03
CA LEU A 210 -6.89 -14.48 -5.46
C LEU A 210 -8.15 -14.65 -6.32
N LYS A 211 -9.09 -15.50 -5.90
CA LYS A 211 -10.36 -15.70 -6.60
C LYS A 211 -11.25 -14.45 -6.59
N ILE A 212 -11.34 -13.81 -5.42
CA ILE A 212 -12.07 -12.54 -5.26
C ILE A 212 -11.47 -11.48 -6.18
N PHE A 213 -10.16 -11.42 -6.19
CA PHE A 213 -9.42 -10.47 -6.99
C PHE A 213 -9.66 -10.68 -8.51
N GLU A 214 -9.57 -11.91 -9.01
CA GLU A 214 -9.90 -12.22 -10.40
C GLU A 214 -11.32 -11.74 -10.76
N THR A 215 -12.28 -12.01 -9.88
CA THR A 215 -13.69 -11.62 -10.07
C THR A 215 -13.90 -10.09 -10.08
N ILE A 216 -13.20 -9.36 -9.22
CA ILE A 216 -13.30 -7.88 -9.15
C ILE A 216 -12.62 -7.25 -10.37
N ASN A 217 -11.48 -7.78 -10.81
CA ASN A 217 -10.70 -7.21 -11.90
C ASN A 217 -11.19 -7.54 -13.30
N GLU A 218 -12.01 -8.57 -13.49
CA GLU A 218 -12.73 -8.77 -14.76
C GLU A 218 -13.59 -7.55 -15.15
N ARG A 219 -13.85 -6.64 -14.19
CA ARG A 219 -14.70 -5.46 -14.35
C ARG A 219 -13.97 -4.11 -14.23
N GLY A 220 -12.65 -4.08 -14.06
CA GLY A 220 -11.91 -2.82 -13.83
C GLY A 220 -10.41 -2.85 -14.17
N VAL A 221 -9.71 -1.75 -13.91
CA VAL A 221 -8.25 -1.62 -14.10
C VAL A 221 -7.54 -2.42 -13.01
N GLY A 222 -7.10 -3.62 -13.36
CA GLY A 222 -6.62 -4.60 -12.42
C GLY A 222 -5.13 -4.59 -12.12
N LEU A 223 -4.75 -5.26 -11.04
CA LEU A 223 -3.39 -5.68 -10.73
C LEU A 223 -2.77 -6.42 -11.92
N ASN A 224 -1.46 -6.30 -12.03
CA ASN A 224 -0.69 -7.11 -12.96
C ASN A 224 -0.87 -8.60 -12.58
N PRO A 225 -1.30 -9.48 -13.50
CA PRO A 225 -1.40 -10.92 -13.23
C PRO A 225 -0.10 -11.55 -12.70
N MET A 226 1.04 -10.90 -12.94
CA MET A 226 2.33 -11.33 -12.39
C MET A 226 2.45 -11.12 -10.89
N ASP A 227 1.85 -10.06 -10.36
CA ASP A 227 1.85 -9.80 -8.92
C ASP A 227 1.00 -10.85 -8.18
N LEU A 228 -0.10 -11.27 -8.81
CA LEU A 228 -0.93 -12.38 -8.31
C LEU A 228 -0.19 -13.71 -8.31
N LEU A 229 0.48 -14.02 -9.42
CA LEU A 229 1.25 -15.25 -9.50
C LEU A 229 2.39 -15.26 -8.50
N LYS A 230 3.06 -14.13 -8.33
CA LYS A 230 4.09 -13.95 -7.31
C LYS A 230 3.52 -14.25 -5.91
N ASN A 231 2.40 -13.60 -5.55
CA ASN A 231 1.76 -13.82 -4.26
C ASN A 231 1.38 -15.28 -4.05
N LEU A 232 0.79 -15.92 -5.06
CA LEU A 232 0.43 -17.34 -5.00
C LEU A 232 1.65 -18.22 -4.75
N LEU A 233 2.75 -18.00 -5.46
CA LEU A 233 3.98 -18.77 -5.29
C LEU A 233 4.56 -18.61 -3.89
N PHE A 234 4.62 -17.37 -3.38
CA PHE A 234 5.17 -17.10 -2.07
C PHE A 234 4.33 -17.68 -0.92
N THR A 235 3.02 -17.78 -1.09
CA THR A 235 2.15 -18.41 -0.08
C THR A 235 2.24 -19.93 -0.05
N GLN A 236 2.75 -20.57 -1.10
CA GLN A 236 2.92 -22.03 -1.16
C GLN A 236 4.25 -22.51 -0.56
N VAL A 237 5.19 -21.61 -0.28
CA VAL A 237 6.51 -21.97 0.25
C VAL A 237 6.63 -21.64 1.72
N LYS A 238 7.46 -22.43 2.43
CA LYS A 238 7.78 -22.15 3.83
C LYS A 238 8.64 -20.88 3.95
N GLN A 239 8.50 -20.15 5.04
CA GLN A 239 9.21 -18.89 5.29
C GLN A 239 10.74 -19.01 5.09
N ALA A 240 11.35 -20.15 5.43
CA ALA A 240 12.77 -20.40 5.21
C ALA A 240 13.19 -20.42 3.71
N GLN A 241 12.24 -20.57 2.79
CA GLN A 241 12.49 -20.61 1.35
C GLN A 241 12.17 -19.28 0.65
N PHE A 242 11.67 -18.29 1.39
CA PHE A 242 11.26 -17.00 0.80
C PHE A 242 12.41 -16.27 0.12
N THR A 243 13.58 -16.19 0.77
CA THR A 243 14.76 -15.53 0.19
C THR A 243 15.18 -16.18 -1.12
N GLN A 244 15.24 -17.50 -1.15
CA GLN A 244 15.57 -18.23 -2.36
C GLN A 244 14.56 -17.99 -3.48
N LEU A 245 13.26 -18.08 -3.18
CA LEU A 245 12.20 -17.83 -4.16
C LEU A 245 12.23 -16.40 -4.67
N LYS A 246 12.50 -15.43 -3.79
CA LYS A 246 12.66 -14.01 -4.15
C LYS A 246 13.81 -13.79 -5.13
N ASP A 247 14.95 -14.43 -4.88
CA ASP A 247 16.11 -14.34 -5.76
C ASP A 247 15.85 -15.00 -7.12
N GLU A 248 15.21 -16.16 -7.15
CA GLU A 248 14.79 -16.82 -8.39
C GLU A 248 13.76 -15.96 -9.16
N TRP A 249 12.78 -15.38 -8.47
CA TRP A 249 11.83 -14.47 -9.08
C TRP A 249 12.51 -13.26 -9.72
N LYS A 250 13.43 -12.61 -8.99
CA LYS A 250 14.21 -11.48 -9.50
C LYS A 250 15.08 -11.86 -10.70
N LYS A 251 15.67 -13.06 -10.72
CA LYS A 251 16.45 -13.57 -11.87
C LYS A 251 15.58 -13.70 -13.13
N ILE A 252 14.30 -14.03 -12.99
CA ILE A 252 13.37 -14.13 -14.13
C ILE A 252 12.88 -12.75 -14.56
N THR A 253 12.47 -11.88 -13.62
CA THR A 253 11.76 -10.65 -13.94
C THR A 253 12.70 -9.52 -14.37
N LYS A 254 13.87 -9.35 -13.72
CA LYS A 254 14.82 -8.26 -14.05
C LYS A 254 15.31 -8.26 -15.52
N PRO A 255 15.70 -9.39 -16.11
CA PRO A 255 16.06 -9.41 -17.52
C PRO A 255 14.91 -9.02 -18.45
N LEU A 256 13.68 -9.47 -18.13
CA LEU A 256 12.50 -9.16 -18.94
C LEU A 256 12.14 -7.67 -18.87
N GLU A 257 12.25 -7.06 -17.69
CA GLU A 257 12.05 -5.63 -17.50
C GLU A 257 13.09 -4.81 -18.29
N LYS A 258 14.36 -5.23 -18.26
CA LYS A 258 15.43 -4.58 -19.00
C LYS A 258 15.17 -4.56 -20.50
N GLU A 259 14.66 -5.67 -21.04
CA GLU A 259 14.30 -5.80 -22.47
C GLU A 259 12.88 -5.27 -22.78
N LYS A 260 12.21 -4.64 -21.80
CA LYS A 260 10.82 -4.14 -21.89
C LYS A 260 9.80 -5.22 -22.30
N GLU A 261 10.12 -6.48 -22.03
CA GLU A 261 9.21 -7.59 -22.26
C GLU A 261 8.26 -7.78 -21.07
N LYS A 262 6.99 -8.10 -21.39
CA LYS A 262 5.99 -8.35 -20.35
C LYS A 262 6.19 -9.74 -19.75
N PRO A 263 6.50 -9.85 -18.43
CA PRO A 263 6.74 -11.16 -17.79
C PRO A 263 5.61 -12.16 -17.97
N LEU A 264 4.35 -11.72 -18.01
CA LEU A 264 3.20 -12.58 -18.27
C LEU A 264 3.26 -13.22 -19.67
N ARG A 265 3.70 -12.48 -20.68
CA ARG A 265 3.87 -12.98 -22.04
C ARG A 265 4.95 -14.06 -22.09
N PHE A 266 6.08 -13.82 -21.42
CA PHE A 266 7.14 -14.81 -21.26
C PHE A 266 6.62 -16.10 -20.62
N LEU A 267 5.87 -16.02 -19.51
CA LEU A 267 5.33 -17.20 -18.83
C LEU A 267 4.34 -17.99 -19.71
N ARG A 268 3.52 -17.30 -20.52
CA ARG A 268 2.63 -17.98 -21.47
C ARG A 268 3.43 -18.81 -22.49
N TYR A 269 4.47 -18.23 -23.06
CA TYR A 269 5.33 -18.96 -24.00
C TYR A 269 6.12 -20.08 -23.33
N PHE A 270 6.65 -19.82 -22.14
CA PHE A 270 7.34 -20.85 -21.35
C PHE A 270 6.42 -22.05 -21.06
N ARG A 271 5.16 -21.79 -20.68
CA ARG A 271 4.16 -22.82 -20.45
C ARG A 271 3.87 -23.62 -21.73
N ILE A 272 3.67 -22.95 -22.85
CA ILE A 272 3.41 -23.61 -24.14
C ILE A 272 4.62 -24.45 -24.57
N ALA A 273 5.84 -23.95 -24.39
CA ALA A 273 7.07 -24.61 -24.80
C ALA A 273 7.41 -25.87 -23.95
N ASN A 274 7.05 -25.86 -22.65
CA ASN A 274 7.50 -26.91 -21.72
C ASN A 274 6.39 -27.84 -21.25
N TYR A 275 5.13 -27.49 -21.45
CA TYR A 275 4.00 -28.29 -20.99
C TYR A 275 3.02 -28.54 -22.14
N VAL A 276 2.85 -29.83 -22.49
CA VAL A 276 1.82 -30.22 -23.43
C VAL A 276 0.44 -29.98 -22.79
N ILE A 277 -0.29 -29.01 -23.30
CA ILE A 277 -1.67 -28.81 -22.90
C ILE A 277 -2.48 -29.94 -23.52
N LYS A 278 -2.85 -30.94 -22.74
CA LYS A 278 -3.89 -31.89 -23.14
C LYS A 278 -5.18 -31.10 -23.30
N ASN A 279 -5.61 -30.88 -24.52
CA ASN A 279 -6.97 -30.42 -24.77
C ASN A 279 -7.92 -31.52 -24.34
N GLU A 280 -8.59 -31.35 -23.22
CA GLU A 280 -9.81 -32.08 -22.88
C GLU A 280 -10.97 -31.52 -23.72
N ARG A 281 -10.86 -31.62 -25.02
CA ARG A 281 -12.04 -31.70 -25.89
C ARG A 281 -12.26 -33.20 -26.13
N GLY A 282 -13.14 -33.74 -25.29
CA GLY A 282 -13.67 -35.06 -25.55
C GLY A 282 -14.21 -35.09 -26.96
N ASP A 283 -13.71 -36.02 -27.76
CA ASP A 283 -14.36 -36.50 -28.97
C ASP A 283 -15.78 -36.95 -28.60
N ALA A 284 -16.76 -36.14 -28.89
CA ALA A 284 -18.10 -36.65 -29.14
C ALA A 284 -18.11 -37.02 -30.63
N GLY A 285 -17.73 -38.23 -30.89
CA GLY A 285 -17.85 -38.85 -32.20
C GLY A 285 -19.32 -39.13 -32.55
N VAL A 286 -19.63 -38.85 -33.80
CA VAL A 286 -20.69 -39.37 -34.70
C VAL A 286 -22.10 -39.39 -34.17
#